data_3986e1a394ea2235bb5766d8e68104b2
#
_entry.id   3986e1a394ea2235bb5766d8e68104b2
#
_cell.length_a   1.000
_cell.length_b   1.000
_cell.length_c   1.000
_cell.angle_alpha   90.00
_cell.angle_beta   90.00
_cell.angle_gamma   90.00
#
_symmetry.space_group_name_H-M   'P 1'
#
loop_
_entity.id
_entity.type
_entity.pdbx_description
1 polymer ?
#
loop_
_entity_poly.entity_id
_entity_poly.type
_entity_poly.pdbx_seq_one_letter_code
_entity_poly.pdbx_strand_id
1 'polypeptide(L)'
;MSRDIYRELGVRKVINAAGTYTMVGGSRMSEETLEAMAAAARSQVVIKELQAKVNERLASLTRNEAAFVTNGAAAGLHIAGASCIARHYGRPFPSLSPEQIARSEIILHRAHRNPYDWGVRLLNARIVEIGFPNMILPTVEDDLEYAINENTAAIFYFFMPPGGWVAQGALSLENTLRVAARHGIPVVVDAAAQVPPAENLWKITGAGADICVFSGGKDLRGPQASGLMVGKKEIFEWIVRTGFPTYGVGRMFKVGREEMVGLLAAVEQYVAMDSETRMSWAEERIASARKEFEGSSMISVQRIYPNEAGQPFPQMTFRFDRPGCAEEVLRLLREGDPSIFTMAADEQSVFVNPMTLRDEEIDAIIVRMKEIEHIFREKGEGKDV
;
A
#
# COMPACT_ATOMS: atom_id res chain seq x y z
N MET A 1 -20.67 -4.22 27.98
CA MET A 1 -20.42 -3.29 26.86
C MET A 1 -18.91 -3.16 26.70
N SER A 2 -18.38 -3.31 25.49
CA SER A 2 -16.95 -3.09 25.25
C SER A 2 -16.59 -1.62 25.50
N ARG A 3 -15.46 -1.39 26.08
CA ARG A 3 -14.92 -0.04 26.36
C ARG A 3 -14.68 0.70 25.04
N ASP A 4 -15.23 1.90 24.87
CA ASP A 4 -15.00 2.75 23.70
C ASP A 4 -13.84 3.71 23.97
N ILE A 5 -12.63 3.25 23.69
CA ILE A 5 -11.39 3.99 23.95
C ILE A 5 -11.31 5.33 23.20
N TYR A 6 -11.85 5.41 21.98
CA TYR A 6 -11.82 6.65 21.19
C TYR A 6 -12.73 7.73 21.80
N ARG A 7 -13.92 7.32 22.26
CA ARG A 7 -14.83 8.22 22.98
C ARG A 7 -14.21 8.73 24.27
N GLU A 8 -13.53 7.84 25.02
CA GLU A 8 -12.83 8.24 26.25
C GLU A 8 -11.69 9.24 26.01
N LEU A 9 -10.99 9.12 24.88
CA LEU A 9 -9.92 10.03 24.46
C LEU A 9 -10.44 11.29 23.75
N GLY A 10 -11.75 11.42 23.53
CA GLY A 10 -12.32 12.53 22.77
C GLY A 10 -11.99 12.48 21.26
N VAL A 11 -11.62 11.31 20.72
CA VAL A 11 -11.33 11.11 19.32
C VAL A 11 -12.58 10.65 18.59
N ARG A 12 -12.94 11.36 17.53
CA ARG A 12 -14.10 11.03 16.70
C ARG A 12 -13.79 9.86 15.76
N LYS A 13 -14.64 8.84 15.75
CA LYS A 13 -14.59 7.76 14.77
C LYS A 13 -15.04 8.27 13.40
N VAL A 14 -14.51 7.68 12.34
CA VAL A 14 -14.88 8.01 10.97
C VAL A 14 -15.21 6.75 10.18
N ILE A 15 -16.15 6.86 9.24
CA ILE A 15 -16.33 5.89 8.17
C ILE A 15 -15.25 6.18 7.12
N ASN A 16 -14.36 5.22 6.88
CA ASN A 16 -13.30 5.38 5.91
C ASN A 16 -13.77 4.94 4.51
N ALA A 17 -14.19 5.89 3.71
CA ALA A 17 -14.61 5.70 2.32
C ALA A 17 -13.49 5.97 1.28
N ALA A 18 -12.28 6.28 1.75
CA ALA A 18 -11.14 6.58 0.88
C ALA A 18 -10.30 5.35 0.48
N GLY A 19 -10.59 4.16 1.04
CA GLY A 19 -9.75 2.99 0.86
C GLY A 19 -8.62 2.89 1.91
N THR A 20 -7.48 2.31 1.57
CA THR A 20 -6.48 1.89 2.56
C THR A 20 -5.47 2.98 2.93
N TYR A 21 -5.92 4.22 3.12
CA TYR A 21 -5.06 5.37 3.48
C TYR A 21 -4.59 5.31 4.93
N THR A 22 -3.29 5.47 5.14
CA THR A 22 -2.65 5.42 6.46
C THR A 22 -3.19 6.48 7.43
N MET A 23 -3.52 7.68 6.95
CA MET A 23 -3.99 8.79 7.78
C MET A 23 -5.34 8.54 8.48
N VAL A 24 -6.09 7.54 8.02
CA VAL A 24 -7.34 7.08 8.64
C VAL A 24 -7.25 5.64 9.13
N GLY A 25 -6.03 5.15 9.37
CA GLY A 25 -5.77 3.83 9.95
C GLY A 25 -5.76 2.66 8.95
N GLY A 26 -5.76 2.93 7.62
CA GLY A 26 -5.74 1.87 6.60
C GLY A 26 -7.01 1.02 6.63
N SER A 27 -6.85 -0.29 6.76
CA SER A 27 -7.96 -1.24 6.89
C SER A 27 -8.19 -1.66 8.35
N ARG A 28 -9.40 -2.14 8.63
CA ARG A 28 -9.70 -2.80 9.91
C ARG A 28 -9.24 -4.25 9.87
N MET A 29 -8.67 -4.71 10.98
CA MET A 29 -8.36 -6.11 11.20
C MET A 29 -9.64 -6.91 11.47
N SER A 30 -9.62 -8.21 11.14
CA SER A 30 -10.66 -9.15 11.54
C SER A 30 -10.57 -9.47 13.03
N GLU A 31 -11.64 -10.00 13.62
CA GLU A 31 -11.63 -10.49 15.02
C GLU A 31 -10.58 -11.59 15.20
N GLU A 32 -10.42 -12.48 14.24
CA GLU A 32 -9.42 -13.54 14.26
C GLU A 32 -7.99 -12.99 14.31
N THR A 33 -7.70 -11.94 13.54
CA THR A 33 -6.40 -11.24 13.60
C THR A 33 -6.20 -10.59 14.97
N LEU A 34 -7.22 -9.91 15.51
CA LEU A 34 -7.16 -9.28 16.82
C LEU A 34 -6.96 -10.30 17.95
N GLU A 35 -7.63 -11.44 17.90
CA GLU A 35 -7.47 -12.54 18.86
C GLU A 35 -6.06 -13.14 18.81
N ALA A 36 -5.51 -13.33 17.60
CA ALA A 36 -4.14 -13.81 17.41
C ALA A 36 -3.13 -12.85 18.02
N MET A 37 -3.26 -11.54 17.81
CA MET A 37 -2.43 -10.52 18.44
C MET A 37 -2.56 -10.49 19.95
N ALA A 38 -3.78 -10.58 20.47
CA ALA A 38 -4.04 -10.63 21.91
C ALA A 38 -3.44 -11.89 22.56
N ALA A 39 -3.50 -13.02 21.88
CA ALA A 39 -2.88 -14.26 22.33
C ALA A 39 -1.36 -14.15 22.37
N ALA A 40 -0.75 -13.59 21.31
CA ALA A 40 0.69 -13.34 21.26
C ALA A 40 1.17 -12.41 22.40
N ALA A 41 0.40 -11.37 22.72
CA ALA A 41 0.73 -10.41 23.77
C ALA A 41 0.80 -11.03 25.18
N ARG A 42 0.05 -12.12 25.43
CA ARG A 42 -0.05 -12.78 26.75
C ARG A 42 1.18 -13.60 27.12
N SER A 43 2.09 -13.89 26.17
CA SER A 43 3.23 -14.77 26.40
C SER A 43 4.54 -14.16 25.92
N GLN A 44 5.64 -14.49 26.58
CA GLN A 44 6.97 -14.15 26.17
C GLN A 44 7.58 -15.29 25.37
N VAL A 45 8.27 -14.94 24.28
CA VAL A 45 8.93 -15.88 23.38
C VAL A 45 10.29 -15.36 22.95
N VAL A 46 11.15 -16.23 22.44
CA VAL A 46 12.39 -15.83 21.79
C VAL A 46 12.04 -15.21 20.42
N ILE A 47 12.17 -13.90 20.30
CA ILE A 47 11.73 -13.15 19.11
C ILE A 47 12.38 -13.66 17.83
N LYS A 48 13.66 -14.03 17.85
CA LYS A 48 14.37 -14.57 16.69
C LYS A 48 13.74 -15.89 16.21
N GLU A 49 13.33 -16.75 17.13
CA GLU A 49 12.68 -18.02 16.83
C GLU A 49 11.27 -17.79 16.27
N LEU A 50 10.48 -16.93 16.91
CA LEU A 50 9.15 -16.56 16.43
C LEU A 50 9.23 -16.01 15.00
N GLN A 51 10.11 -15.04 14.75
CA GLN A 51 10.24 -14.43 13.43
C GLN A 51 10.65 -15.46 12.38
N ALA A 52 11.58 -16.37 12.70
CA ALA A 52 11.97 -17.43 11.77
C ALA A 52 10.77 -18.31 11.37
N LYS A 53 9.93 -18.70 12.35
CA LYS A 53 8.75 -19.54 12.10
C LYS A 53 7.64 -18.80 11.36
N VAL A 54 7.39 -17.54 11.70
CA VAL A 54 6.43 -16.69 10.99
C VAL A 54 6.90 -16.47 9.54
N ASN A 55 8.19 -16.17 9.33
CA ASN A 55 8.75 -15.99 7.98
C ASN A 55 8.63 -17.26 7.13
N GLU A 56 8.94 -18.44 7.69
CA GLU A 56 8.77 -19.74 7.02
C GLU A 56 7.32 -19.97 6.59
N ARG A 57 6.36 -19.70 7.47
CA ARG A 57 4.94 -19.85 7.18
C ARG A 57 4.44 -18.86 6.13
N LEU A 58 4.84 -17.60 6.22
CA LEU A 58 4.51 -16.56 5.23
C LEU A 58 5.10 -16.88 3.85
N ALA A 59 6.35 -17.35 3.77
CA ALA A 59 6.96 -17.79 2.52
C ALA A 59 6.13 -18.89 1.85
N SER A 60 5.70 -19.90 2.62
CA SER A 60 4.84 -20.99 2.13
C SER A 60 3.50 -20.46 1.61
N LEU A 61 2.79 -19.62 2.39
CA LEU A 61 1.50 -19.06 2.02
C LEU A 61 1.55 -18.21 0.76
N THR A 62 2.62 -17.45 0.59
CA THR A 62 2.84 -16.55 -0.53
C THR A 62 3.60 -17.19 -1.68
N ARG A 63 3.87 -18.50 -1.62
CA ARG A 63 4.56 -19.29 -2.67
C ARG A 63 5.91 -18.70 -3.06
N ASN A 64 6.65 -18.13 -2.08
CA ASN A 64 7.97 -17.57 -2.25
C ASN A 64 9.04 -18.44 -1.58
N GLU A 65 10.29 -18.27 -1.98
CA GLU A 65 11.41 -18.97 -1.35
C GLU A 65 11.69 -18.47 0.07
N ALA A 66 11.41 -17.20 0.32
CA ALA A 66 11.61 -16.56 1.62
C ALA A 66 10.60 -15.42 1.85
N ALA A 67 10.36 -15.14 3.13
CA ALA A 67 9.60 -13.97 3.58
C ALA A 67 10.25 -13.34 4.79
N PHE A 68 9.91 -12.08 5.09
CA PHE A 68 10.37 -11.36 6.27
C PHE A 68 9.34 -10.32 6.72
N VAL A 69 9.05 -10.30 8.01
CA VAL A 69 8.12 -9.31 8.59
C VAL A 69 8.89 -8.05 9.00
N THR A 70 8.35 -6.89 8.64
CA THR A 70 8.91 -5.58 8.96
C THR A 70 7.90 -4.68 9.65
N ASN A 71 8.37 -3.56 10.20
CA ASN A 71 7.53 -2.50 10.73
C ASN A 71 7.04 -1.60 9.59
N GLY A 72 6.07 -2.09 8.82
CA GLY A 72 5.54 -1.40 7.64
C GLY A 72 6.41 -1.54 6.39
N ALA A 73 5.82 -1.24 5.22
CA ALA A 73 6.48 -1.34 3.93
C ALA A 73 7.70 -0.41 3.80
N ALA A 74 7.62 0.83 4.31
CA ALA A 74 8.74 1.78 4.24
C ALA A 74 9.99 1.27 4.96
N ALA A 75 9.83 0.61 6.12
CA ALA A 75 10.91 -0.08 6.79
C ALA A 75 11.45 -1.26 5.95
N GLY A 76 10.55 -1.97 5.27
CA GLY A 76 10.91 -3.04 4.32
C GLY A 76 11.80 -2.53 3.18
N LEU A 77 11.46 -1.40 2.56
CA LEU A 77 12.26 -0.77 1.51
C LEU A 77 13.66 -0.38 2.03
N HIS A 78 13.73 0.20 3.22
CA HIS A 78 15.01 0.58 3.83
C HIS A 78 15.90 -0.65 4.12
N ILE A 79 15.32 -1.69 4.72
CA ILE A 79 16.03 -2.95 5.01
C ILE A 79 16.46 -3.64 3.71
N ALA A 80 15.61 -3.64 2.67
CA ALA A 80 15.94 -4.18 1.35
C ALA A 80 17.16 -3.48 0.75
N GLY A 81 17.14 -2.14 0.73
CA GLY A 81 18.26 -1.36 0.19
C GLY A 81 19.56 -1.57 0.96
N ALA A 82 19.51 -1.54 2.30
CA ALA A 82 20.67 -1.84 3.14
C ALA A 82 21.21 -3.27 2.89
N SER A 83 20.32 -4.23 2.67
CA SER A 83 20.68 -5.62 2.39
C SER A 83 21.31 -5.78 1.00
N CYS A 84 20.81 -5.06 -0.01
CA CYS A 84 21.40 -5.04 -1.35
C CYS A 84 22.81 -4.43 -1.32
N ILE A 85 23.00 -3.33 -0.59
CA ILE A 85 24.32 -2.70 -0.41
C ILE A 85 25.26 -3.67 0.32
N ALA A 86 24.80 -4.32 1.40
CA ALA A 86 25.59 -5.32 2.14
C ALA A 86 26.01 -6.50 1.23
N ARG A 87 25.07 -7.00 0.41
CA ARG A 87 25.34 -8.05 -0.60
C ARG A 87 26.37 -7.59 -1.62
N HIS A 88 26.24 -6.39 -2.12
CA HIS A 88 27.17 -5.82 -3.12
C HIS A 88 28.62 -5.83 -2.62
N TYR A 89 28.86 -5.49 -1.34
CA TYR A 89 30.19 -5.54 -0.74
C TYR A 89 30.56 -6.92 -0.14
N GLY A 90 29.65 -7.88 -0.10
CA GLY A 90 29.85 -9.17 0.58
C GLY A 90 30.08 -9.05 2.09
N ARG A 91 29.63 -7.97 2.75
CA ARG A 91 29.86 -7.63 4.15
C ARG A 91 28.61 -7.10 4.84
N PRO A 92 28.38 -7.37 6.15
CA PRO A 92 27.25 -6.82 6.89
C PRO A 92 27.21 -5.29 6.79
N PHE A 93 26.02 -4.70 6.61
CA PHE A 93 25.84 -3.26 6.44
C PHE A 93 26.52 -2.42 7.55
N PRO A 94 26.45 -2.79 8.87
CA PRO A 94 27.11 -2.01 9.91
C PRO A 94 28.65 -2.02 9.85
N SER A 95 29.25 -2.88 9.03
CA SER A 95 30.72 -2.95 8.84
C SER A 95 31.22 -2.15 7.64
N LEU A 96 30.32 -1.54 6.89
CA LEU A 96 30.65 -0.68 5.76
C LEU A 96 31.03 0.73 6.23
N SER A 97 32.03 1.33 5.58
CA SER A 97 32.35 2.72 5.85
C SER A 97 31.29 3.66 5.23
N PRO A 98 31.15 4.90 5.77
CA PRO A 98 30.28 5.91 5.17
C PRO A 98 30.57 6.14 3.68
N GLU A 99 31.85 6.10 3.29
CA GLU A 99 32.28 6.29 1.89
C GLU A 99 31.85 5.11 1.00
N GLN A 100 31.88 3.89 1.51
CA GLN A 100 31.37 2.71 0.77
C GLN A 100 29.86 2.83 0.55
N ILE A 101 29.11 3.25 1.58
CA ILE A 101 27.67 3.45 1.46
C ILE A 101 27.36 4.59 0.46
N ALA A 102 28.04 5.72 0.57
CA ALA A 102 27.83 6.88 -0.30
C ALA A 102 28.21 6.61 -1.76
N ARG A 103 29.14 5.67 -2.01
CA ARG A 103 29.52 5.24 -3.35
C ARG A 103 28.53 4.26 -3.97
N SER A 104 27.81 3.50 -3.15
CA SER A 104 26.78 2.57 -3.63
C SER A 104 25.69 3.30 -4.39
N GLU A 105 25.26 2.73 -5.50
CA GLU A 105 24.22 3.32 -6.32
C GLU A 105 22.93 2.50 -6.28
N ILE A 106 21.81 3.21 -6.16
CA ILE A 106 20.46 2.65 -6.27
C ILE A 106 19.76 3.34 -7.42
N ILE A 107 19.40 2.57 -8.45
CA ILE A 107 18.73 3.11 -9.64
C ILE A 107 17.23 3.21 -9.37
N LEU A 108 16.64 4.34 -9.72
CA LEU A 108 15.20 4.63 -9.67
C LEU A 108 14.74 5.26 -10.98
N HIS A 109 13.55 4.89 -11.45
CA HIS A 109 12.89 5.63 -12.51
C HIS A 109 12.44 7.00 -11.98
N ARG A 110 12.74 8.08 -12.69
CA ARG A 110 12.30 9.43 -12.30
C ARG A 110 10.77 9.52 -12.21
N ALA A 111 10.05 8.80 -13.07
CA ALA A 111 8.60 8.68 -13.01
C ALA A 111 8.08 8.02 -11.72
N HIS A 112 8.90 7.23 -11.04
CA HIS A 112 8.55 6.53 -9.79
C HIS A 112 8.89 7.33 -8.52
N ARG A 113 9.46 8.55 -8.63
CA ARG A 113 9.77 9.36 -7.45
C ARG A 113 8.51 9.74 -6.71
N ASN A 114 8.48 9.49 -5.42
CA ASN A 114 7.32 9.69 -4.57
C ASN A 114 7.72 9.87 -3.10
N PRO A 115 6.80 10.29 -2.19
CA PRO A 115 7.14 10.51 -0.78
C PRO A 115 7.64 9.27 -0.02
N TYR A 116 7.36 8.06 -0.50
CA TYR A 116 7.77 6.81 0.18
C TYR A 116 9.22 6.41 -0.15
N ASP A 117 9.86 7.03 -1.15
CA ASP A 117 11.26 6.78 -1.49
C ASP A 117 12.25 7.25 -0.39
N TRP A 118 11.76 7.96 0.63
CA TRP A 118 12.55 8.26 1.82
C TRP A 118 13.13 7.02 2.49
N GLY A 119 12.44 5.88 2.46
CA GLY A 119 12.98 4.62 2.95
C GLY A 119 14.30 4.22 2.29
N VAL A 120 14.48 4.59 1.03
CA VAL A 120 15.71 4.34 0.26
C VAL A 120 16.72 5.49 0.42
N ARG A 121 16.26 6.74 0.36
CA ARG A 121 17.13 7.94 0.45
C ARG A 121 17.90 8.06 1.75
N LEU A 122 17.30 7.63 2.87
CA LEU A 122 17.93 7.67 4.20
C LEU A 122 19.10 6.68 4.35
N LEU A 123 19.34 5.80 3.37
CA LEU A 123 20.52 4.94 3.35
C LEU A 123 21.82 5.73 3.11
N ASN A 124 21.73 6.96 2.63
CA ASN A 124 22.87 7.77 2.17
C ASN A 124 23.64 7.16 0.98
N ALA A 125 23.07 6.19 0.29
CA ALA A 125 23.55 5.73 -1.00
C ALA A 125 23.17 6.74 -2.08
N ARG A 126 23.91 6.77 -3.18
CA ARG A 126 23.63 7.63 -4.33
C ARG A 126 22.38 7.12 -5.06
N ILE A 127 21.40 7.99 -5.25
CA ILE A 127 20.26 7.70 -6.11
C ILE A 127 20.61 8.08 -7.54
N VAL A 128 20.52 7.12 -8.46
CA VAL A 128 20.67 7.29 -9.90
C VAL A 128 19.28 7.30 -10.52
N GLU A 129 18.86 8.46 -11.00
CA GLU A 129 17.54 8.61 -11.64
C GLU A 129 17.65 8.41 -13.14
N ILE A 130 16.80 7.57 -13.71
CA ILE A 130 16.71 7.32 -15.15
C ILE A 130 15.39 7.78 -15.74
N GLY A 131 15.42 8.12 -17.03
CA GLY A 131 14.25 8.48 -17.83
C GLY A 131 13.58 9.79 -17.44
N PHE A 132 12.41 10.03 -18.02
CA PHE A 132 11.58 11.21 -17.80
C PHE A 132 10.15 10.80 -17.40
N PRO A 133 9.48 11.57 -16.53
CA PRO A 133 8.13 11.28 -16.06
C PRO A 133 7.07 11.74 -17.08
N ASN A 134 7.19 11.35 -18.34
CA ASN A 134 6.24 11.67 -19.41
C ASN A 134 6.26 10.62 -20.52
N MET A 135 5.27 10.70 -21.41
CA MET A 135 5.09 9.77 -22.54
C MET A 135 5.71 10.28 -23.86
N ILE A 136 6.26 11.49 -23.89
CA ILE A 136 6.91 12.03 -25.11
C ILE A 136 8.28 11.38 -25.28
N LEU A 137 8.99 11.20 -24.18
CA LEU A 137 10.29 10.52 -24.13
C LEU A 137 10.26 9.50 -22.97
N PRO A 138 9.57 8.37 -23.14
CA PRO A 138 9.51 7.34 -22.10
C PRO A 138 10.88 6.70 -21.93
N THR A 139 11.14 6.18 -20.73
CA THR A 139 12.37 5.44 -20.43
C THR A 139 12.47 4.19 -21.32
N VAL A 140 13.61 3.99 -21.93
CA VAL A 140 13.93 2.79 -22.73
C VAL A 140 14.96 1.90 -22.04
N GLU A 141 15.17 0.70 -22.53
CA GLU A 141 16.10 -0.25 -21.91
C GLU A 141 17.53 0.27 -21.85
N ASP A 142 17.96 1.00 -22.88
CA ASP A 142 19.29 1.60 -22.94
C ASP A 142 19.53 2.59 -21.81
N ASP A 143 18.52 3.34 -21.38
CA ASP A 143 18.64 4.26 -20.25
C ASP A 143 19.01 3.52 -18.96
N LEU A 144 18.44 2.32 -18.76
CA LEU A 144 18.76 1.47 -17.63
C LEU A 144 20.11 0.78 -17.82
N GLU A 145 20.38 0.26 -19.02
CA GLU A 145 21.62 -0.42 -19.38
C GLU A 145 22.86 0.48 -19.13
N TYR A 146 22.81 1.74 -19.59
CA TYR A 146 23.89 2.70 -19.40
C TYR A 146 24.02 3.24 -17.97
N ALA A 147 22.97 3.16 -17.17
CA ALA A 147 23.00 3.57 -15.77
C ALA A 147 23.68 2.52 -14.86
N ILE A 148 23.69 1.25 -15.27
CA ILE A 148 24.29 0.17 -14.47
C ILE A 148 25.81 0.23 -14.59
N ASN A 149 26.49 0.17 -13.44
CA ASN A 149 27.96 0.15 -13.34
C ASN A 149 28.40 -0.65 -12.11
N GLU A 150 29.71 -0.69 -11.85
CA GLU A 150 30.31 -1.44 -10.74
C GLU A 150 29.90 -0.99 -9.35
N ASN A 151 29.27 0.15 -9.18
CA ASN A 151 28.75 0.66 -7.90
C ASN A 151 27.25 0.38 -7.71
N THR A 152 26.58 -0.14 -8.73
CA THR A 152 25.14 -0.40 -8.69
C THR A 152 24.82 -1.55 -7.73
N ALA A 153 24.16 -1.24 -6.62
CA ALA A 153 23.78 -2.21 -5.61
C ALA A 153 22.36 -2.76 -5.79
N ALA A 154 21.43 -1.99 -6.35
CA ALA A 154 20.05 -2.40 -6.58
C ALA A 154 19.34 -1.50 -7.59
N ILE A 155 18.25 -2.01 -8.15
CA ILE A 155 17.21 -1.24 -8.84
C ILE A 155 15.95 -1.28 -7.99
N PHE A 156 15.34 -0.12 -7.71
CA PHE A 156 14.06 -0.03 -7.03
C PHE A 156 12.96 0.30 -8.03
N TYR A 157 11.89 -0.45 -7.98
CA TYR A 157 10.74 -0.31 -8.84
C TYR A 157 9.47 -0.13 -8.03
N PHE A 158 8.82 1.03 -8.16
CA PHE A 158 7.52 1.26 -7.53
C PHE A 158 6.44 0.73 -8.46
N PHE A 159 5.86 -0.41 -8.08
CA PHE A 159 4.87 -1.09 -8.91
C PHE A 159 3.52 -0.38 -8.83
N MET A 160 3.11 0.17 -9.97
CA MET A 160 1.82 0.82 -10.11
C MET A 160 1.23 0.44 -11.47
N PRO A 161 0.05 -0.18 -11.48
CA PRO A 161 -0.64 -0.47 -12.73
C PRO A 161 -1.03 0.82 -13.47
N PRO A 162 -1.31 0.74 -14.77
CA PRO A 162 -1.84 1.87 -15.53
C PRO A 162 -3.11 2.44 -14.88
N GLY A 163 -3.18 3.76 -14.77
CA GLY A 163 -4.29 4.48 -14.10
C GLY A 163 -4.08 4.78 -12.63
N GLY A 164 -3.00 4.26 -12.02
CA GLY A 164 -2.59 4.67 -10.68
C GLY A 164 -1.96 6.07 -10.65
N TRP A 165 -1.64 6.54 -9.45
CA TRP A 165 -1.17 7.91 -9.19
C TRP A 165 0.32 8.15 -9.51
N VAL A 166 1.08 7.14 -9.88
CA VAL A 166 2.48 7.30 -10.29
C VAL A 166 2.56 7.83 -11.71
N ALA A 167 3.47 8.76 -11.97
CA ALA A 167 3.67 9.34 -13.28
C ALA A 167 4.04 8.27 -14.32
N GLN A 168 3.55 8.47 -15.54
CA GLN A 168 3.88 7.61 -16.68
C GLN A 168 5.31 7.86 -17.18
N GLY A 169 5.82 6.93 -18.00
CA GLY A 169 7.14 7.08 -18.65
C GLY A 169 8.22 6.17 -18.07
N ALA A 170 7.96 5.40 -17.02
CA ALA A 170 8.88 4.39 -16.54
C ALA A 170 8.98 3.20 -17.53
N LEU A 171 10.14 2.55 -17.56
CA LEU A 171 10.29 1.25 -18.22
C LEU A 171 9.35 0.23 -17.55
N SER A 172 8.81 -0.72 -18.31
CA SER A 172 7.96 -1.76 -17.73
C SER A 172 8.74 -2.61 -16.71
N LEU A 173 8.02 -3.21 -15.75
CA LEU A 173 8.64 -4.11 -14.79
C LEU A 173 9.35 -5.28 -15.50
N GLU A 174 8.71 -5.87 -16.50
CA GLU A 174 9.28 -6.97 -17.29
C GLU A 174 10.62 -6.59 -17.93
N ASN A 175 10.67 -5.43 -18.59
CA ASN A 175 11.89 -4.95 -19.22
C ASN A 175 12.95 -4.60 -18.17
N THR A 176 12.57 -3.99 -17.06
CA THR A 176 13.47 -3.70 -15.93
C THR A 176 14.10 -4.99 -15.38
N LEU A 177 13.29 -6.02 -15.15
CA LEU A 177 13.77 -7.33 -14.67
C LEU A 177 14.71 -8.00 -15.67
N ARG A 178 14.40 -7.91 -16.97
CA ARG A 178 15.22 -8.49 -18.03
C ARG A 178 16.61 -7.83 -18.12
N VAL A 179 16.67 -6.49 -18.05
CA VAL A 179 17.94 -5.75 -18.02
C VAL A 179 18.71 -6.10 -16.76
N ALA A 180 18.09 -5.99 -15.59
CA ALA A 180 18.72 -6.27 -14.30
C ALA A 180 19.35 -7.69 -14.24
N ALA A 181 18.63 -8.69 -14.78
CA ALA A 181 19.09 -10.08 -14.80
C ALA A 181 20.39 -10.27 -15.61
N ARG A 182 20.59 -9.53 -16.71
CA ARG A 182 21.84 -9.60 -17.51
C ARG A 182 23.06 -9.16 -16.71
N HIS A 183 22.87 -8.26 -15.75
CA HIS A 183 23.93 -7.70 -14.91
C HIS A 183 23.99 -8.29 -13.50
N GLY A 184 23.08 -9.20 -13.14
CA GLY A 184 23.00 -9.77 -11.79
C GLY A 184 22.67 -8.75 -10.71
N ILE A 185 22.02 -7.63 -11.07
CA ILE A 185 21.60 -6.59 -10.14
C ILE A 185 20.23 -6.93 -9.54
N PRO A 186 20.09 -6.95 -8.21
CA PRO A 186 18.80 -7.26 -7.59
C PRO A 186 17.76 -6.16 -7.84
N VAL A 187 16.51 -6.58 -8.09
CA VAL A 187 15.36 -5.68 -8.23
C VAL A 187 14.47 -5.78 -7.00
N VAL A 188 14.26 -4.64 -6.35
CA VAL A 188 13.33 -4.46 -5.24
C VAL A 188 12.06 -3.79 -5.74
N VAL A 189 10.93 -4.47 -5.59
CA VAL A 189 9.63 -3.95 -6.01
C VAL A 189 8.82 -3.48 -4.81
N ASP A 190 8.49 -2.20 -4.79
CA ASP A 190 7.47 -1.67 -3.87
C ASP A 190 6.08 -1.95 -4.45
N ALA A 191 5.39 -2.89 -3.82
CA ALA A 191 4.02 -3.26 -4.11
C ALA A 191 3.10 -3.02 -2.89
N ALA A 192 3.45 -2.03 -2.05
CA ALA A 192 2.79 -1.79 -0.77
C ALA A 192 1.27 -1.64 -0.87
N ALA A 193 0.74 -1.16 -2.00
CA ALA A 193 -0.69 -1.00 -2.24
C ALA A 193 -1.21 -1.93 -3.36
N GLN A 194 -0.49 -2.99 -3.73
CA GLN A 194 -0.79 -3.75 -4.95
C GLN A 194 -1.41 -5.14 -4.68
N VAL A 195 -2.17 -5.24 -3.61
CA VAL A 195 -3.18 -6.26 -3.39
C VAL A 195 -4.52 -5.56 -3.15
N PRO A 196 -5.62 -5.99 -3.79
CA PRO A 196 -5.75 -7.08 -4.75
C PRO A 196 -5.00 -6.81 -6.07
N PRO A 197 -4.77 -7.83 -6.94
CA PRO A 197 -5.17 -9.22 -6.75
C PRO A 197 -4.22 -9.96 -5.82
N ALA A 198 -4.71 -11.02 -5.15
CA ALA A 198 -3.92 -11.81 -4.20
C ALA A 198 -2.68 -12.44 -4.85
N GLU A 199 -2.77 -12.75 -6.14
CA GLU A 199 -1.70 -13.33 -6.93
C GLU A 199 -0.44 -12.45 -6.99
N ASN A 200 -0.54 -11.14 -6.77
CA ASN A 200 0.63 -10.27 -6.69
C ASN A 200 1.60 -10.67 -5.58
N LEU A 201 1.13 -11.39 -4.55
CA LEU A 201 1.98 -11.94 -3.49
C LEU A 201 3.02 -12.96 -4.02
N TRP A 202 2.83 -13.53 -5.21
CA TRP A 202 3.77 -14.48 -5.85
C TRP A 202 4.07 -14.20 -7.32
N LYS A 203 3.20 -13.52 -8.07
CA LYS A 203 3.43 -13.25 -9.50
C LYS A 203 4.58 -12.28 -9.74
N ILE A 204 4.75 -11.28 -8.88
CA ILE A 204 5.81 -10.26 -9.05
C ILE A 204 7.19 -10.91 -8.87
N THR A 205 7.38 -11.72 -7.86
CA THR A 205 8.60 -12.48 -7.63
C THR A 205 8.77 -13.59 -8.64
N GLY A 206 7.69 -14.27 -9.04
CA GLY A 206 7.68 -15.26 -10.11
C GLY A 206 8.06 -14.68 -11.48
N ALA A 207 7.85 -13.39 -11.73
CA ALA A 207 8.32 -12.70 -12.91
C ALA A 207 9.83 -12.36 -12.86
N GLY A 208 10.49 -12.54 -11.71
CA GLY A 208 11.94 -12.38 -11.55
C GLY A 208 12.40 -11.35 -10.53
N ALA A 209 11.48 -10.59 -9.90
CA ALA A 209 11.85 -9.66 -8.82
C ALA A 209 12.54 -10.41 -7.67
N ASP A 210 13.61 -9.83 -7.13
CA ASP A 210 14.38 -10.45 -6.05
C ASP A 210 13.72 -10.23 -4.68
N ILE A 211 13.12 -9.06 -4.50
CA ILE A 211 12.38 -8.66 -3.30
C ILE A 211 11.10 -7.95 -3.73
N CYS A 212 9.98 -8.32 -3.12
CA CYS A 212 8.72 -7.58 -3.23
C CYS A 212 8.24 -7.19 -1.83
N VAL A 213 7.77 -5.94 -1.67
CA VAL A 213 7.40 -5.37 -0.37
C VAL A 213 5.93 -4.96 -0.39
N PHE A 214 5.16 -5.49 0.56
CA PHE A 214 3.73 -5.20 0.77
C PHE A 214 3.48 -4.54 2.12
N SER A 215 2.45 -3.71 2.21
CA SER A 215 1.99 -3.15 3.49
C SER A 215 0.96 -4.07 4.14
N GLY A 216 1.19 -4.49 5.38
CA GLY A 216 0.27 -5.34 6.11
C GLY A 216 -1.02 -4.64 6.51
N GLY A 217 -0.98 -3.33 6.79
CA GLY A 217 -2.15 -2.54 7.21
C GLY A 217 -3.02 -2.01 6.08
N LYS A 218 -2.72 -2.35 4.83
CA LYS A 218 -3.58 -2.05 3.68
C LYS A 218 -4.58 -3.17 3.43
N ASP A 219 -4.74 -3.64 2.20
CA ASP A 219 -5.77 -4.64 1.90
C ASP A 219 -5.51 -6.03 2.49
N LEU A 220 -4.29 -6.32 2.90
CA LEU A 220 -4.00 -7.52 3.71
C LEU A 220 -4.75 -7.54 5.05
N ARG A 221 -5.26 -6.39 5.51
CA ARG A 221 -6.05 -6.25 6.75
C ARG A 221 -5.34 -6.72 8.01
N GLY A 222 -4.00 -6.65 7.99
CA GLY A 222 -3.15 -6.91 9.14
C GLY A 222 -2.90 -5.66 9.99
N PRO A 223 -2.03 -5.75 11.00
CA PRO A 223 -1.66 -4.61 11.83
C PRO A 223 -1.12 -3.46 10.97
N GLN A 224 -1.54 -2.24 11.30
CA GLN A 224 -1.11 -1.04 10.56
C GLN A 224 0.42 -0.87 10.55
N ALA A 225 1.08 -1.21 11.63
CA ALA A 225 2.53 -1.18 11.77
C ALA A 225 3.20 -2.49 11.34
N SER A 226 2.71 -3.13 10.26
CA SER A 226 3.32 -4.33 9.71
C SER A 226 3.58 -4.21 8.21
N GLY A 227 4.59 -4.90 7.74
CA GLY A 227 4.96 -5.03 6.34
C GLY A 227 5.46 -6.43 6.04
N LEU A 228 5.20 -6.90 4.84
CA LEU A 228 5.61 -8.20 4.34
C LEU A 228 6.63 -8.01 3.22
N MET A 229 7.80 -8.59 3.37
CA MET A 229 8.76 -8.78 2.30
C MET A 229 8.73 -10.23 1.87
N VAL A 230 8.77 -10.48 0.55
CA VAL A 230 8.85 -11.82 -0.04
C VAL A 230 9.85 -11.82 -1.18
N GLY A 231 10.45 -12.95 -1.49
CA GLY A 231 11.38 -13.04 -2.61
C GLY A 231 12.33 -14.25 -2.58
N LYS A 232 13.49 -14.08 -3.22
CA LYS A 232 14.49 -15.13 -3.40
C LYS A 232 15.30 -15.35 -2.11
N LYS A 233 15.56 -16.61 -1.79
CA LYS A 233 16.29 -17.02 -0.58
C LYS A 233 17.67 -16.37 -0.47
N GLU A 234 18.41 -16.28 -1.58
CA GLU A 234 19.78 -15.74 -1.59
C GLU A 234 19.86 -14.32 -1.01
N ILE A 235 18.96 -13.40 -1.43
CA ILE A 235 18.98 -12.03 -0.93
C ILE A 235 18.42 -11.96 0.49
N PHE A 236 17.51 -12.87 0.87
CA PHE A 236 16.93 -12.90 2.22
C PHE A 236 17.92 -13.34 3.30
N GLU A 237 19.01 -14.00 2.95
CA GLU A 237 20.12 -14.23 3.89
C GLU A 237 20.75 -12.91 4.38
N TRP A 238 20.81 -11.90 3.51
CA TRP A 238 21.27 -10.55 3.87
C TRP A 238 20.19 -9.77 4.64
N ILE A 239 18.91 -9.94 4.27
CA ILE A 239 17.78 -9.33 4.98
C ILE A 239 17.72 -9.79 6.44
N VAL A 240 17.89 -11.08 6.73
CA VAL A 240 17.92 -11.62 8.09
C VAL A 240 19.08 -11.06 8.92
N ARG A 241 20.22 -10.79 8.27
CA ARG A 241 21.39 -10.17 8.93
C ARG A 241 21.24 -8.67 9.15
N THR A 242 20.39 -8.00 8.36
CA THR A 242 20.20 -6.54 8.39
C THR A 242 18.98 -6.14 9.21
N GLY A 243 17.90 -6.92 9.12
CA GLY A 243 16.59 -6.65 9.72
C GLY A 243 16.52 -6.94 11.22
N PHE A 244 15.43 -6.51 11.85
CA PHE A 244 15.14 -6.86 13.25
C PHE A 244 14.95 -8.39 13.38
N PRO A 245 15.40 -9.04 14.47
CA PRO A 245 15.94 -8.49 15.71
C PRO A 245 17.46 -8.31 15.74
N THR A 246 18.13 -8.39 14.59
CA THR A 246 19.59 -8.17 14.54
C THR A 246 19.91 -6.72 14.92
N TYR A 247 20.99 -6.53 15.69
CA TYR A 247 21.49 -5.20 16.03
C TYR A 247 22.16 -4.57 14.80
N GLY A 248 21.79 -3.36 14.50
CA GLY A 248 22.20 -2.60 13.31
C GLY A 248 21.03 -1.78 12.78
N VAL A 249 20.95 -1.58 11.48
CA VAL A 249 19.91 -0.79 10.80
C VAL A 249 18.50 -1.28 11.18
N GLY A 250 18.27 -2.58 11.13
CA GLY A 250 16.94 -3.14 11.41
C GLY A 250 16.47 -2.93 12.86
N ARG A 251 17.41 -2.61 13.79
CA ARG A 251 17.02 -2.36 15.18
C ARG A 251 16.14 -1.12 15.36
N MET A 252 16.25 -0.16 14.47
CA MET A 252 15.38 1.02 14.43
C MET A 252 13.93 0.66 14.04
N PHE A 253 13.75 -0.42 13.30
CA PHE A 253 12.49 -0.89 12.76
C PHE A 253 11.96 -2.11 13.53
N LYS A 254 11.96 -1.99 14.87
CA LYS A 254 11.46 -3.07 15.73
C LYS A 254 10.02 -3.39 15.42
N VAL A 255 9.73 -4.66 15.11
CA VAL A 255 8.40 -5.21 14.96
C VAL A 255 8.09 -6.10 16.16
N GLY A 256 6.92 -5.93 16.77
CA GLY A 256 6.51 -6.71 17.95
C GLY A 256 6.03 -8.10 17.57
N ARG A 257 5.95 -9.00 18.54
CA ARG A 257 5.38 -10.34 18.35
C ARG A 257 3.90 -10.26 17.96
N GLU A 258 3.22 -9.25 18.45
CA GLU A 258 1.80 -8.98 18.17
C GLU A 258 1.61 -8.69 16.67
N GLU A 259 2.44 -7.82 16.10
CA GLU A 259 2.40 -7.49 14.68
C GLU A 259 2.84 -8.67 13.81
N MET A 260 3.84 -9.45 14.23
CA MET A 260 4.30 -10.63 13.49
C MET A 260 3.17 -11.68 13.37
N VAL A 261 2.53 -12.00 14.49
CA VAL A 261 1.45 -12.99 14.54
C VAL A 261 0.18 -12.44 13.87
N GLY A 262 -0.13 -11.16 14.08
CA GLY A 262 -1.26 -10.49 13.44
C GLY A 262 -1.13 -10.45 11.92
N LEU A 263 0.07 -10.14 11.41
CA LEU A 263 0.31 -10.18 9.96
C LEU A 263 0.17 -11.60 9.39
N LEU A 264 0.69 -12.61 10.10
CA LEU A 264 0.54 -14.01 9.68
C LEU A 264 -0.93 -14.39 9.58
N ALA A 265 -1.72 -14.14 10.62
CA ALA A 265 -3.16 -14.43 10.64
C ALA A 265 -3.90 -13.70 9.51
N ALA A 266 -3.55 -12.44 9.27
CA ALA A 266 -4.15 -11.65 8.18
C ALA A 266 -3.82 -12.22 6.79
N VAL A 267 -2.58 -12.62 6.55
CA VAL A 267 -2.17 -13.22 5.27
C VAL A 267 -2.82 -14.60 5.07
N GLU A 268 -2.95 -15.43 6.12
CA GLU A 268 -3.67 -16.70 6.04
C GLU A 268 -5.12 -16.50 5.58
N GLN A 269 -5.83 -15.54 6.16
CA GLN A 269 -7.19 -15.20 5.77
C GLN A 269 -7.24 -14.62 4.35
N TYR A 270 -6.28 -13.76 4.00
CA TYR A 270 -6.26 -13.08 2.71
C TYR A 270 -6.08 -14.05 1.55
N VAL A 271 -5.17 -15.03 1.67
CA VAL A 271 -4.95 -16.03 0.61
C VAL A 271 -6.07 -17.06 0.51
N ALA A 272 -6.86 -17.23 1.57
CA ALA A 272 -8.05 -18.10 1.60
C ALA A 272 -9.34 -17.37 1.18
N MET A 273 -9.29 -16.04 1.03
CA MET A 273 -10.46 -15.22 0.73
C MET A 273 -10.97 -15.48 -0.69
N ASP A 274 -12.29 -15.64 -0.82
CA ASP A 274 -12.96 -15.65 -2.13
C ASP A 274 -13.03 -14.24 -2.72
N SER A 275 -12.11 -13.98 -3.66
CA SER A 275 -12.01 -12.68 -4.33
C SER A 275 -13.18 -12.41 -5.29
N GLU A 276 -13.83 -13.45 -5.84
CA GLU A 276 -14.98 -13.29 -6.73
C GLU A 276 -16.21 -12.85 -5.96
N THR A 277 -16.50 -13.50 -4.82
CA THR A 277 -17.57 -13.08 -3.92
C THR A 277 -17.37 -11.65 -3.44
N ARG A 278 -16.15 -11.27 -3.07
CA ARG A 278 -15.82 -9.91 -2.65
C ARG A 278 -16.03 -8.88 -3.77
N MET A 279 -15.63 -9.24 -4.99
CA MET A 279 -15.84 -8.41 -6.17
C MET A 279 -17.33 -8.22 -6.46
N SER A 280 -18.10 -9.30 -6.46
CA SER A 280 -19.55 -9.29 -6.69
C SER A 280 -20.27 -8.43 -5.66
N TRP A 281 -19.88 -8.55 -4.38
CA TRP A 281 -20.42 -7.69 -3.31
C TRP A 281 -20.17 -6.20 -3.59
N ALA A 282 -18.96 -5.83 -3.99
CA ALA A 282 -18.64 -4.43 -4.31
C ALA A 282 -19.45 -3.89 -5.50
N GLU A 283 -19.60 -4.70 -6.56
CA GLU A 283 -20.43 -4.34 -7.72
C GLU A 283 -21.92 -4.17 -7.35
N GLU A 284 -22.46 -5.05 -6.50
CA GLU A 284 -23.84 -4.94 -6.02
C GLU A 284 -24.04 -3.65 -5.20
N ARG A 285 -23.09 -3.28 -4.34
CA ARG A 285 -23.18 -2.02 -3.56
C ARG A 285 -23.13 -0.80 -4.46
N ILE A 286 -22.28 -0.81 -5.50
CA ILE A 286 -22.23 0.27 -6.50
C ILE A 286 -23.53 0.36 -7.29
N ALA A 287 -24.09 -0.78 -7.72
CA ALA A 287 -25.36 -0.82 -8.43
C ALA A 287 -26.51 -0.30 -7.55
N SER A 288 -26.54 -0.67 -6.27
CA SER A 288 -27.51 -0.17 -5.29
C SER A 288 -27.39 1.35 -5.14
N ALA A 289 -26.18 1.87 -4.94
CA ALA A 289 -25.96 3.31 -4.83
C ALA A 289 -26.43 4.06 -6.10
N ARG A 290 -26.14 3.52 -7.29
CA ARG A 290 -26.62 4.12 -8.54
C ARG A 290 -28.14 4.22 -8.60
N LYS A 291 -28.83 3.15 -8.19
CA LYS A 291 -30.31 3.10 -8.16
C LYS A 291 -30.90 4.14 -7.22
N GLU A 292 -30.27 4.38 -6.06
CA GLU A 292 -30.75 5.35 -5.07
C GLU A 292 -30.70 6.81 -5.55
N PHE A 293 -29.88 7.10 -6.57
CA PHE A 293 -29.76 8.42 -7.19
C PHE A 293 -30.31 8.43 -8.63
N GLU A 294 -31.01 7.37 -9.05
CA GLU A 294 -31.71 7.33 -10.34
C GLU A 294 -32.82 8.40 -10.33
N GLY A 295 -32.76 9.34 -11.28
CA GLY A 295 -33.69 10.46 -11.32
C GLY A 295 -33.27 11.69 -10.49
N SER A 296 -32.18 11.68 -9.75
CA SER A 296 -31.62 12.90 -9.18
C SER A 296 -31.10 13.81 -10.31
N SER A 297 -31.48 15.09 -10.26
CA SER A 297 -30.96 16.11 -11.19
C SER A 297 -29.61 16.69 -10.71
N MET A 298 -29.18 16.37 -9.48
CA MET A 298 -28.02 16.99 -8.86
C MET A 298 -26.87 16.01 -8.62
N ILE A 299 -27.15 14.73 -8.39
CA ILE A 299 -26.13 13.72 -8.11
C ILE A 299 -26.24 12.57 -9.11
N SER A 300 -25.12 12.20 -9.70
CA SER A 300 -24.97 10.96 -10.45
C SER A 300 -23.90 10.08 -9.84
N VAL A 301 -24.12 8.76 -9.87
CA VAL A 301 -23.17 7.78 -9.36
C VAL A 301 -22.58 7.01 -10.54
N GLN A 302 -21.24 7.03 -10.63
CA GLN A 302 -20.49 6.37 -11.70
C GLN A 302 -19.62 5.25 -11.11
N ARG A 303 -19.57 4.11 -11.80
CA ARG A 303 -18.63 3.04 -11.51
C ARG A 303 -17.29 3.35 -12.15
N ILE A 304 -16.21 3.27 -11.37
CA ILE A 304 -14.85 3.44 -11.83
C ILE A 304 -14.08 2.12 -11.62
N TYR A 305 -13.25 1.75 -12.61
CA TYR A 305 -12.39 0.58 -12.56
C TYR A 305 -11.18 0.79 -13.49
N PRO A 306 -9.95 0.51 -13.07
CA PRO A 306 -9.54 0.17 -11.70
C PRO A 306 -9.84 1.29 -10.71
N ASN A 307 -9.61 1.06 -9.40
CA ASN A 307 -9.77 2.10 -8.39
C ASN A 307 -8.65 3.16 -8.48
N GLU A 308 -8.65 4.14 -7.57
CA GLU A 308 -7.71 5.27 -7.53
C GLU A 308 -6.23 4.84 -7.35
N ALA A 309 -5.99 3.68 -6.76
CA ALA A 309 -4.66 3.10 -6.59
C ALA A 309 -4.24 2.18 -7.77
N GLY A 310 -5.06 2.10 -8.82
CA GLY A 310 -4.83 1.22 -9.97
C GLY A 310 -5.06 -0.26 -9.67
N GLN A 311 -5.67 -0.60 -8.53
CA GLN A 311 -6.00 -1.98 -8.19
C GLN A 311 -7.23 -2.44 -8.97
N PRO A 312 -7.30 -3.72 -9.40
CA PRO A 312 -8.46 -4.28 -10.09
C PRO A 312 -9.61 -4.52 -9.10
N PHE A 313 -10.12 -3.43 -8.55
CA PHE A 313 -11.24 -3.40 -7.63
C PHE A 313 -12.14 -2.20 -7.98
N PRO A 314 -13.49 -2.36 -8.01
CA PRO A 314 -14.37 -1.27 -8.41
C PRO A 314 -14.54 -0.27 -7.27
N GLN A 315 -14.72 0.98 -7.64
CA GLN A 315 -15.16 2.06 -6.77
C GLN A 315 -16.28 2.87 -7.40
N MET A 316 -16.97 3.68 -6.63
CA MET A 316 -17.97 4.59 -7.11
C MET A 316 -17.52 6.04 -6.94
N THR A 317 -17.97 6.90 -7.88
CA THR A 317 -17.77 8.35 -7.81
C THR A 317 -19.13 9.01 -7.77
N PHE A 318 -19.37 9.85 -6.78
CA PHE A 318 -20.53 10.73 -6.67
C PHE A 318 -20.18 12.06 -7.32
N ARG A 319 -20.80 12.33 -8.47
CA ARG A 319 -20.63 13.57 -9.21
C ARG A 319 -21.82 14.48 -8.99
N PHE A 320 -21.55 15.72 -8.60
CA PHE A 320 -22.56 16.74 -8.37
C PHE A 320 -22.66 17.67 -9.58
N ASP A 321 -23.89 18.04 -9.97
CA ASP A 321 -24.14 19.06 -10.99
C ASP A 321 -24.00 20.47 -10.37
N ARG A 322 -22.82 20.74 -9.82
CA ARG A 322 -22.43 22.00 -9.20
C ARG A 322 -20.92 22.19 -9.31
N PRO A 323 -20.43 23.06 -10.18
CA PRO A 323 -19.01 23.30 -10.35
C PRO A 323 -18.29 23.70 -9.06
N GLY A 324 -17.10 23.14 -8.82
CA GLY A 324 -16.22 23.51 -7.71
C GLY A 324 -16.73 23.10 -6.31
N CYS A 325 -17.72 22.20 -6.20
CA CYS A 325 -18.34 21.85 -4.92
C CYS A 325 -17.60 20.76 -4.13
N ALA A 326 -16.63 20.07 -4.70
CA ALA A 326 -16.00 18.89 -4.06
C ALA A 326 -15.48 19.18 -2.64
N GLU A 327 -14.81 20.30 -2.42
CA GLU A 327 -14.30 20.66 -1.09
C GLU A 327 -15.44 20.92 -0.08
N GLU A 328 -16.54 21.53 -0.52
CA GLU A 328 -17.73 21.73 0.33
C GLU A 328 -18.38 20.38 0.66
N VAL A 329 -18.48 19.46 -0.29
CA VAL A 329 -18.98 18.08 -0.06
C VAL A 329 -18.09 17.36 0.94
N LEU A 330 -16.77 17.39 0.76
CA LEU A 330 -15.81 16.77 1.68
C LEU A 330 -15.93 17.35 3.10
N ARG A 331 -16.12 18.67 3.24
CA ARG A 331 -16.35 19.30 4.53
C ARG A 331 -17.64 18.81 5.18
N LEU A 332 -18.76 18.81 4.45
CA LEU A 332 -20.06 18.33 4.93
C LEU A 332 -20.00 16.85 5.34
N LEU A 333 -19.31 16.00 4.59
CA LEU A 333 -19.09 14.59 4.93
C LEU A 333 -18.33 14.46 6.26
N ARG A 334 -17.25 15.22 6.44
CA ARG A 334 -16.43 15.18 7.66
C ARG A 334 -17.15 15.71 8.88
N GLU A 335 -17.95 16.77 8.73
CA GLU A 335 -18.70 17.41 9.83
C GLU A 335 -19.99 16.66 10.19
N GLY A 336 -20.47 15.76 9.33
CA GLY A 336 -21.67 14.96 9.53
C GLY A 336 -21.57 13.95 10.69
N ASP A 337 -22.68 13.36 11.08
CA ASP A 337 -22.75 12.25 12.04
C ASP A 337 -23.52 11.08 11.40
N PRO A 338 -22.82 9.95 11.09
CA PRO A 338 -21.39 9.70 11.30
C PRO A 338 -20.49 10.60 10.42
N SER A 339 -19.25 10.82 10.89
CA SER A 339 -18.21 11.47 10.10
C SER A 339 -17.73 10.53 9.00
N ILE A 340 -17.64 11.02 7.76
CA ILE A 340 -17.19 10.23 6.60
C ILE A 340 -15.93 10.86 6.04
N PHE A 341 -14.88 10.05 5.89
CA PHE A 341 -13.63 10.45 5.27
C PHE A 341 -13.52 9.88 3.86
N THR A 342 -13.41 10.76 2.89
CA THR A 342 -13.08 10.45 1.49
C THR A 342 -12.26 11.58 0.88
N MET A 343 -12.01 11.52 -0.43
CA MET A 343 -11.25 12.51 -1.19
C MET A 343 -11.98 12.90 -2.47
N ALA A 344 -11.62 14.05 -3.02
CA ALA A 344 -12.10 14.49 -4.31
C ALA A 344 -11.57 13.57 -5.43
N ALA A 345 -12.42 13.26 -6.38
CA ALA A 345 -12.03 12.63 -7.64
C ALA A 345 -11.69 13.72 -8.68
N ASP A 346 -12.43 14.80 -8.66
CA ASP A 346 -12.22 16.04 -9.41
C ASP A 346 -12.89 17.23 -8.68
N GLU A 347 -12.98 18.40 -9.32
CA GLU A 347 -13.57 19.61 -8.72
C GLU A 347 -15.06 19.49 -8.35
N GLN A 348 -15.77 18.49 -8.88
CA GLN A 348 -17.22 18.29 -8.70
C GLN A 348 -17.57 16.92 -8.13
N SER A 349 -16.58 16.08 -7.88
CA SER A 349 -16.82 14.68 -7.58
C SER A 349 -16.01 14.23 -6.37
N VAL A 350 -16.60 13.33 -5.59
CA VAL A 350 -15.90 12.59 -4.54
C VAL A 350 -16.02 11.09 -4.82
N PHE A 351 -14.98 10.34 -4.52
CA PHE A 351 -15.05 8.89 -4.70
C PHE A 351 -15.37 8.16 -3.39
N VAL A 352 -15.92 6.96 -3.50
CA VAL A 352 -16.15 6.03 -2.40
C VAL A 352 -15.59 4.68 -2.82
N ASN A 353 -14.53 4.25 -2.13
CA ASN A 353 -13.90 2.95 -2.33
C ASN A 353 -14.50 1.94 -1.33
N PRO A 354 -15.26 0.94 -1.78
CA PRO A 354 -15.93 -0.01 -0.88
C PRO A 354 -14.97 -1.01 -0.22
N MET A 355 -13.70 -1.05 -0.60
CA MET A 355 -12.70 -2.04 -0.16
C MET A 355 -12.59 -2.18 1.37
N THR A 356 -12.78 -1.08 2.10
CA THR A 356 -12.68 -1.00 3.57
C THR A 356 -14.03 -0.87 4.28
N LEU A 357 -15.13 -0.83 3.52
CA LEU A 357 -16.47 -0.57 4.03
C LEU A 357 -17.25 -1.85 4.36
N ARG A 358 -18.29 -1.68 5.15
CA ARG A 358 -19.35 -2.64 5.44
C ARG A 358 -20.67 -2.14 4.87
N ASP A 359 -21.67 -2.99 4.80
CA ASP A 359 -22.99 -2.65 4.26
C ASP A 359 -23.60 -1.43 4.95
N GLU A 360 -23.65 -1.45 6.28
CA GLU A 360 -24.21 -0.35 7.07
C GLU A 360 -23.46 0.99 6.90
N GLU A 361 -22.19 0.96 6.55
CA GLU A 361 -21.39 2.16 6.29
C GLU A 361 -21.67 2.72 4.90
N ILE A 362 -21.92 1.86 3.91
CA ILE A 362 -22.33 2.28 2.57
C ILE A 362 -23.72 2.92 2.63
N ASP A 363 -24.64 2.32 3.38
CA ASP A 363 -25.98 2.88 3.61
C ASP A 363 -25.92 4.26 4.25
N ALA A 364 -25.07 4.41 5.28
CA ALA A 364 -24.85 5.71 5.94
C ALA A 364 -24.25 6.76 4.97
N ILE A 365 -23.34 6.36 4.08
CA ILE A 365 -22.79 7.24 3.04
C ILE A 365 -23.90 7.69 2.08
N ILE A 366 -24.73 6.78 1.61
CA ILE A 366 -25.85 7.08 0.69
C ILE A 366 -26.82 8.08 1.34
N VAL A 367 -27.23 7.84 2.59
CA VAL A 367 -28.09 8.75 3.35
C VAL A 367 -27.45 10.13 3.43
N ARG A 368 -26.17 10.20 3.78
CA ARG A 368 -25.45 11.48 3.90
C ARG A 368 -25.33 12.23 2.58
N MET A 369 -25.13 11.52 1.46
CA MET A 369 -25.12 12.14 0.13
C MET A 369 -26.47 12.75 -0.24
N LYS A 370 -27.60 12.12 0.14
CA LYS A 370 -28.94 12.67 -0.04
C LYS A 370 -29.19 13.93 0.81
N GLU A 371 -28.69 13.95 2.04
CA GLU A 371 -28.75 15.15 2.90
C GLU A 371 -27.97 16.31 2.27
N ILE A 372 -26.78 16.04 1.72
CA ILE A 372 -25.96 17.05 1.02
C ILE A 372 -26.68 17.56 -0.23
N GLU A 373 -27.34 16.69 -0.98
CA GLU A 373 -28.17 17.07 -2.13
C GLU A 373 -29.27 18.08 -1.69
N HIS A 374 -29.96 17.77 -0.59
CA HIS A 374 -31.00 18.65 -0.04
C HIS A 374 -30.45 20.01 0.36
N ILE A 375 -29.31 20.04 1.09
CA ILE A 375 -28.63 21.28 1.47
C ILE A 375 -28.28 22.14 0.24
N PHE A 376 -27.85 21.52 -0.85
CA PHE A 376 -27.48 22.24 -2.06
C PHE A 376 -28.70 22.77 -2.82
N ARG A 377 -29.83 22.06 -2.81
CA ARG A 377 -31.10 22.53 -3.39
C ARG A 377 -31.60 23.77 -2.65
N GLU A 378 -31.68 23.73 -1.33
CA GLU A 378 -32.11 24.88 -0.53
C GLU A 378 -31.23 26.12 -0.72
N LYS A 379 -29.90 25.95 -0.85
CA LYS A 379 -28.98 27.05 -1.13
C LYS A 379 -29.11 27.60 -2.56
N GLY A 380 -29.56 26.79 -3.51
CA GLY A 380 -29.83 27.22 -4.89
C GLY A 380 -31.09 28.06 -5.00
N GLU A 381 -32.14 27.64 -4.33
CA GLU A 381 -33.45 28.34 -4.32
C GLU A 381 -33.42 29.69 -3.56
N GLY A 382 -32.49 29.84 -2.59
CA GLY A 382 -32.33 31.07 -1.80
C GLY A 382 -31.55 32.20 -2.50
N LYS A 383 -31.12 32.05 -3.76
CA LYS A 383 -30.43 33.09 -4.55
C LYS A 383 -31.32 33.83 -5.55
N ASP A 384 -32.57 33.45 -5.65
CA ASP A 384 -33.57 34.09 -6.57
C ASP A 384 -34.58 35.01 -5.81
N VAL A 385 -34.18 35.57 -4.65
CA VAL A 385 -34.98 36.60 -3.96
C VAL A 385 -34.16 37.87 -3.76
#